data_ef00afee4ea8991585e87f5813e44156
#
_entry.id   ef00afee4ea8991585e87f5813e44156
#
_cell.length_a   1.000
_cell.length_b   1.000
_cell.length_c   1.000
_cell.angle_alpha   90.00
_cell.angle_beta   90.00
_cell.angle_gamma   90.00
#
_symmetry.space_group_name_H-M   'P 1'
#
loop_
_entity.id
_entity.type
_entity.pdbx_description
1 polymer ?
#
loop_
_entity_poly.entity_id
_entity_poly.type
_entity_poly.pdbx_seq_one_letter_code
_entity_poly.pdbx_strand_id
1 'polypeptide(L)'
;QFENQIRANKRLAVLLPICLFVNFFILYIKFRSVATSLFIYFAIPVSLAGGFILLNIFGYNLSVAVWVGFIALFGIAVDDGVVIATYLDQTFKKQKIKSIQDAREATVQAGLKRIRPCLMTSATTIIALMPILLSTGRGSDVMKPMAIPTVGGMAVVVIAIFIVPCCYCGLMELKLKWGIKDPRFEEN
;
A
#
# COMPACT_ATOMS: atom_id res chain seq x y z
N GLN A 1 -7.90 29.25 -16.93
CA GLN A 1 -7.16 28.02 -16.54
C GLN A 1 -6.94 27.91 -15.02
N PHE A 2 -6.59 29.01 -14.35
CA PHE A 2 -6.32 29.05 -12.91
C PHE A 2 -7.54 28.71 -12.05
N GLU A 3 -8.73 29.24 -12.40
CA GLU A 3 -9.99 28.91 -11.70
C GLU A 3 -10.36 27.42 -11.81
N ASN A 4 -10.12 26.80 -12.96
CA ASN A 4 -10.38 25.37 -13.14
C ASN A 4 -9.45 24.49 -12.31
N GLN A 5 -8.19 24.91 -12.12
CA GLN A 5 -7.24 24.22 -11.23
C GLN A 5 -7.67 24.32 -9.76
N ILE A 6 -8.12 25.50 -9.31
CA ILE A 6 -8.61 25.68 -7.94
C ILE A 6 -9.85 24.84 -7.68
N ARG A 7 -10.79 24.78 -8.63
CA ARG A 7 -12.00 23.94 -8.52
C ARG A 7 -11.65 22.44 -8.51
N ALA A 8 -10.70 22.02 -9.36
CA ALA A 8 -10.22 20.64 -9.37
C ALA A 8 -9.55 20.27 -8.05
N ASN A 9 -8.67 21.10 -7.52
CA ASN A 9 -8.02 20.86 -6.22
C ASN A 9 -9.03 20.76 -5.07
N LYS A 10 -10.04 21.64 -5.03
CA LYS A 10 -11.11 21.59 -4.02
C LYS A 10 -11.91 20.29 -4.10
N ARG A 11 -12.25 19.85 -5.30
CA ARG A 11 -12.98 18.57 -5.51
C ARG A 11 -12.12 17.37 -5.11
N LEU A 12 -10.84 17.37 -5.48
CA LEU A 12 -9.90 16.30 -5.09
C LEU A 12 -9.68 16.24 -3.58
N ALA A 13 -9.58 17.39 -2.91
CA ALA A 13 -9.43 17.49 -1.47
C ALA A 13 -10.63 16.92 -0.68
N VAL A 14 -11.82 16.88 -1.28
CA VAL A 14 -13.01 16.27 -0.68
C VAL A 14 -13.15 14.81 -1.08
N LEU A 15 -12.89 14.47 -2.34
CA LEU A 15 -13.02 13.11 -2.85
C LEU A 15 -12.00 12.15 -2.23
N LEU A 16 -10.76 12.61 -2.06
CA LEU A 16 -9.67 11.76 -1.56
C LEU A 16 -9.95 11.21 -0.16
N PRO A 17 -10.30 12.01 0.86
CA PRO A 17 -10.63 11.46 2.18
C PRO A 17 -11.88 10.56 2.17
N ILE A 18 -12.87 10.86 1.33
CA ILE A 18 -14.06 10.00 1.19
C ILE A 18 -13.66 8.62 0.64
N CYS A 19 -12.88 8.58 -0.44
CA CYS A 19 -12.38 7.32 -1.01
C CYS A 19 -11.52 6.54 -0.01
N LEU A 20 -10.65 7.23 0.73
CA LEU A 20 -9.83 6.61 1.76
C LEU A 20 -10.70 6.03 2.89
N PHE A 21 -11.72 6.76 3.33
CA PHE A 21 -12.64 6.29 4.37
C PHE A 21 -13.43 5.07 3.93
N VAL A 22 -13.99 5.08 2.71
CA VAL A 22 -14.73 3.93 2.15
C VAL A 22 -13.81 2.72 2.02
N ASN A 23 -12.59 2.91 1.54
CA ASN A 23 -11.60 1.85 1.43
C ASN A 23 -11.24 1.27 2.82
N PHE A 24 -11.01 2.12 3.81
CA PHE A 24 -10.78 1.68 5.19
C PHE A 24 -11.95 0.86 5.74
N PHE A 25 -13.19 1.29 5.47
CA PHE A 25 -14.39 0.60 5.92
C PHE A 25 -14.52 -0.80 5.28
N ILE A 26 -14.22 -0.91 3.99
CA ILE A 26 -14.19 -2.21 3.28
C ILE A 26 -13.13 -3.14 3.87
N LEU A 27 -11.94 -2.62 4.16
CA LEU A 27 -10.88 -3.38 4.81
C LEU A 27 -11.26 -3.86 6.22
N TYR A 28 -11.92 -2.99 6.97
CA TYR A 28 -12.41 -3.33 8.30
C TYR A 28 -13.42 -4.48 8.27
N ILE A 29 -14.37 -4.45 7.33
CA ILE A 29 -15.35 -5.53 7.15
C ILE A 29 -14.65 -6.84 6.77
N LYS A 30 -13.64 -6.77 5.89
CA LYS A 30 -12.91 -7.94 5.39
C LYS A 30 -12.09 -8.62 6.48
N PHE A 31 -11.34 -7.86 7.27
CA PHE A 31 -10.41 -8.41 8.25
C PHE A 31 -11.01 -8.54 9.66
N ARG A 32 -12.14 -7.90 9.93
CA ARG A 32 -12.77 -7.80 11.26
C ARG A 32 -11.79 -7.44 12.40
N SER A 33 -10.70 -6.75 12.06
CA SER A 33 -9.66 -6.33 12.98
C SER A 33 -9.17 -4.93 12.61
N VAL A 34 -9.41 -3.97 13.50
CA VAL A 34 -8.97 -2.58 13.31
C VAL A 34 -7.44 -2.50 13.19
N ALA A 35 -6.72 -3.27 14.00
CA ALA A 35 -5.27 -3.28 13.99
C ALA A 35 -4.71 -3.73 12.63
N THR A 36 -5.21 -4.83 12.06
CA THR A 36 -4.78 -5.32 10.74
C THR A 36 -5.07 -4.29 9.64
N SER A 37 -6.27 -3.70 9.65
CA SER A 37 -6.64 -2.66 8.67
C SER A 37 -5.75 -1.43 8.79
N LEU A 38 -5.41 -1.01 10.00
CA LEU A 38 -4.54 0.15 10.25
C LEU A 38 -3.11 -0.10 9.76
N PHE A 39 -2.59 -1.33 9.93
CA PHE A 39 -1.26 -1.68 9.41
C PHE A 39 -1.18 -1.65 7.88
N ILE A 40 -2.22 -2.15 7.20
CA ILE A 40 -2.30 -2.04 5.74
C ILE A 40 -2.32 -0.56 5.33
N TYR A 41 -3.09 0.25 6.05
CA TYR A 41 -3.22 1.68 5.80
C TYR A 41 -1.92 2.45 6.03
N PHE A 42 -1.04 1.95 6.89
CA PHE A 42 0.28 2.55 7.13
C PHE A 42 1.19 2.50 5.88
N ALA A 43 0.91 1.64 4.91
CA ALA A 43 1.60 1.64 3.62
C ALA A 43 1.38 2.94 2.83
N ILE A 44 0.24 3.63 3.02
CA ILE A 44 -0.07 4.89 2.32
C ILE A 44 0.92 6.02 2.69
N PRO A 45 1.11 6.40 3.96
CA PRO A 45 2.10 7.41 4.34
C PRO A 45 3.52 7.08 3.88
N VAL A 46 3.89 5.80 3.92
CA VAL A 46 5.20 5.34 3.48
C VAL A 46 5.37 5.52 1.97
N SER A 47 4.37 5.16 1.18
CA SER A 47 4.38 5.36 -0.28
C SER A 47 4.36 6.84 -0.67
N LEU A 48 3.63 7.67 0.08
CA LEU A 48 3.62 9.13 -0.07
C LEU A 48 5.04 9.70 0.07
N ALA A 49 5.76 9.30 1.09
CA ALA A 49 7.14 9.76 1.31
C ALA A 49 8.02 9.48 0.09
N GLY A 50 7.91 8.29 -0.52
CA GLY A 50 8.64 7.95 -1.75
C GLY A 50 8.25 8.83 -2.93
N GLY A 51 6.96 9.08 -3.11
CA GLY A 51 6.46 9.98 -4.16
C GLY A 51 6.97 11.40 -4.01
N PHE A 52 6.97 11.97 -2.80
CA PHE A 52 7.48 13.32 -2.53
C PHE A 52 8.99 13.43 -2.71
N ILE A 53 9.76 12.41 -2.30
CA ILE A 53 11.21 12.38 -2.50
C ILE A 53 11.55 12.47 -3.98
N LEU A 54 10.92 11.63 -4.81
CA LEU A 54 11.19 11.62 -6.25
C LEU A 54 10.72 12.91 -6.92
N LEU A 55 9.60 13.47 -6.50
CA LEU A 55 9.08 14.75 -6.98
C LEU A 55 10.08 15.89 -6.71
N ASN A 56 10.67 15.93 -5.53
CA ASN A 56 11.67 16.92 -5.15
C ASN A 56 12.97 16.76 -5.96
N ILE A 57 13.42 15.52 -6.20
CA ILE A 57 14.61 15.24 -7.02
C ILE A 57 14.42 15.76 -8.46
N PHE A 58 13.24 15.58 -9.03
CA PHE A 58 12.93 16.05 -10.39
C PHE A 58 12.54 17.54 -10.46
N GLY A 59 12.40 18.23 -9.33
CA GLY A 59 12.10 19.67 -9.26
C GLY A 59 10.68 20.04 -9.72
N TYR A 60 9.72 19.13 -9.67
CA TYR A 60 8.33 19.40 -10.04
C TYR A 60 7.53 19.96 -8.87
N ASN A 61 6.76 21.02 -9.16
CA ASN A 61 5.83 21.61 -8.20
C ASN A 61 4.54 20.78 -8.08
N LEU A 62 3.89 20.87 -6.92
CA LEU A 62 2.59 20.23 -6.69
C LEU A 62 1.53 20.81 -7.65
N SER A 63 1.07 19.99 -8.57
CA SER A 63 0.03 20.29 -9.55
C SER A 63 -1.13 19.30 -9.43
N VAL A 64 -2.24 19.57 -10.12
CA VAL A 64 -3.37 18.63 -10.19
C VAL A 64 -2.94 17.26 -10.74
N ALA A 65 -2.04 17.25 -11.73
CA ALA A 65 -1.49 16.04 -12.30
C ALA A 65 -0.72 15.19 -11.27
N VAL A 66 0.05 15.83 -10.41
CA VAL A 66 0.77 15.19 -9.30
C VAL A 66 -0.21 14.54 -8.32
N TRP A 67 -1.30 15.21 -7.96
CA TRP A 67 -2.33 14.64 -7.08
C TRP A 67 -3.02 13.43 -7.67
N VAL A 68 -3.28 13.44 -8.99
CA VAL A 68 -3.82 12.27 -9.70
C VAL A 68 -2.84 11.09 -9.61
N GLY A 69 -1.53 11.36 -9.77
CA GLY A 69 -0.49 10.33 -9.58
C GLY A 69 -0.48 9.75 -8.16
N PHE A 70 -0.64 10.57 -7.14
CA PHE A 70 -0.76 10.10 -5.75
C PHE A 70 -2.02 9.25 -5.51
N ILE A 71 -3.15 9.62 -6.09
CA ILE A 71 -4.40 8.85 -5.97
C ILE A 71 -4.21 7.45 -6.58
N ALA A 72 -3.59 7.36 -7.76
CA ALA A 72 -3.26 6.09 -8.38
C ALA A 72 -2.30 5.25 -7.51
N LEU A 73 -1.27 5.89 -6.95
CA LEU A 73 -0.32 5.27 -6.03
C LEU A 73 -1.00 4.69 -4.80
N PHE A 74 -1.95 5.40 -4.19
CA PHE A 74 -2.67 4.92 -3.00
C PHE A 74 -3.45 3.65 -3.30
N GLY A 75 -4.12 3.59 -4.45
CA GLY A 75 -4.84 2.39 -4.87
C GLY A 75 -3.91 1.18 -4.94
N ILE A 76 -2.78 1.31 -5.61
CA ILE A 76 -1.80 0.22 -5.79
C ILE A 76 -1.17 -0.18 -4.45
N ALA A 77 -0.75 0.80 -3.63
CA ALA A 77 -0.11 0.53 -2.34
C ALA A 77 -1.04 -0.21 -1.37
N VAL A 78 -2.33 0.14 -1.36
CA VAL A 78 -3.33 -0.56 -0.53
C VAL A 78 -3.60 -1.95 -1.06
N ASP A 79 -3.70 -2.14 -2.37
CA ASP A 79 -3.96 -3.44 -3.00
C ASP A 79 -2.86 -4.45 -2.67
N ASP A 80 -1.59 -4.09 -2.82
CA ASP A 80 -0.45 -4.92 -2.44
C ASP A 80 -0.49 -5.30 -0.94
N GLY A 81 -0.79 -4.34 -0.07
CA GLY A 81 -0.93 -4.58 1.37
C GLY A 81 -2.07 -5.54 1.71
N VAL A 82 -3.22 -5.38 1.06
CA VAL A 82 -4.41 -6.23 1.25
C VAL A 82 -4.13 -7.67 0.81
N VAL A 83 -3.46 -7.84 -0.32
CA VAL A 83 -3.14 -9.16 -0.86
C VAL A 83 -2.21 -9.92 0.09
N ILE A 84 -1.18 -9.27 0.61
CA ILE A 84 -0.24 -9.87 1.57
C ILE A 84 -0.95 -10.21 2.88
N ALA A 85 -1.71 -9.28 3.46
CA ALA A 85 -2.42 -9.48 4.71
C ALA A 85 -3.49 -10.57 4.60
N THR A 86 -4.21 -10.67 3.47
CA THR A 86 -5.20 -11.72 3.22
C THR A 86 -4.53 -13.10 3.20
N TYR A 87 -3.37 -13.20 2.56
CA TYR A 87 -2.66 -14.46 2.46
C TYR A 87 -2.06 -14.90 3.81
N LEU A 88 -1.55 -13.94 4.59
CA LEU A 88 -1.14 -14.16 5.96
C LEU A 88 -2.31 -14.68 6.80
N ASP A 89 -3.46 -14.00 6.78
CA ASP A 89 -4.65 -14.40 7.53
C ASP A 89 -5.13 -15.82 7.18
N GLN A 90 -5.11 -16.17 5.88
CA GLN A 90 -5.44 -17.53 5.42
C GLN A 90 -4.44 -18.58 5.88
N THR A 91 -3.14 -18.25 5.88
CA THR A 91 -2.09 -19.18 6.32
C THR A 91 -2.18 -19.41 7.82
N PHE A 92 -2.42 -18.36 8.59
CA PHE A 92 -2.62 -18.46 10.04
C PHE A 92 -3.86 -19.29 10.40
N LYS A 93 -4.96 -19.16 9.66
CA LYS A 93 -6.15 -20.00 9.87
C LYS A 93 -5.93 -21.47 9.55
N LYS A 94 -5.10 -21.77 8.55
CA LYS A 94 -4.81 -23.17 8.14
C LYS A 94 -3.86 -23.90 9.08
N GLN A 95 -2.91 -23.22 9.68
CA GLN A 95 -1.81 -23.84 10.43
C GLN A 95 -2.04 -23.93 11.95
N LYS A 96 -3.26 -23.75 12.49
CA LYS A 96 -3.58 -23.88 13.94
C LYS A 96 -2.39 -23.53 14.85
N ILE A 97 -2.00 -22.28 14.87
CA ILE A 97 -0.78 -21.79 15.52
C ILE A 97 -0.91 -21.92 17.04
N LYS A 98 -0.03 -22.72 17.65
CA LYS A 98 0.03 -22.91 19.09
C LYS A 98 1.28 -22.28 19.72
N SER A 99 2.31 -22.01 18.93
CA SER A 99 3.59 -21.48 19.41
C SER A 99 3.99 -20.22 18.66
N ILE A 100 4.81 -19.37 19.29
CA ILE A 100 5.42 -18.19 18.67
C ILE A 100 6.30 -18.60 17.48
N GLN A 101 6.96 -19.77 17.57
CA GLN A 101 7.77 -20.29 16.46
C GLN A 101 6.93 -20.66 15.25
N ASP A 102 5.77 -21.29 15.46
CA ASP A 102 4.83 -21.63 14.38
C ASP A 102 4.33 -20.35 13.67
N ALA A 103 4.07 -19.27 14.44
CA ALA A 103 3.66 -17.98 13.89
C ALA A 103 4.74 -17.37 12.98
N ARG A 104 6.02 -17.45 13.37
CA ARG A 104 7.13 -16.97 12.57
C ARG A 104 7.32 -17.76 11.29
N GLU A 105 7.26 -19.10 11.38
CA GLU A 105 7.37 -19.98 10.20
C GLU A 105 6.21 -19.74 9.22
N ALA A 106 4.98 -19.64 9.72
CA ALA A 106 3.81 -19.32 8.91
C ALA A 106 3.95 -17.96 8.19
N THR A 107 4.48 -16.94 8.88
CA THR A 107 4.73 -15.63 8.30
C THR A 107 5.78 -15.67 7.19
N VAL A 108 6.88 -16.41 7.42
CA VAL A 108 7.94 -16.55 6.41
C VAL A 108 7.41 -17.30 5.18
N GLN A 109 6.69 -18.40 5.37
CA GLN A 109 6.12 -19.17 4.27
C GLN A 109 5.09 -18.37 3.47
N ALA A 110 4.21 -17.63 4.15
CA ALA A 110 3.23 -16.77 3.50
C ALA A 110 3.92 -15.61 2.74
N GLY A 111 4.90 -14.97 3.36
CA GLY A 111 5.68 -13.89 2.77
C GLY A 111 6.39 -14.33 1.50
N LEU A 112 7.17 -15.41 1.55
CA LEU A 112 7.91 -15.93 0.40
C LEU A 112 7.03 -16.23 -0.81
N LYS A 113 5.81 -16.73 -0.60
CA LYS A 113 4.87 -17.01 -1.70
C LYS A 113 4.28 -15.76 -2.33
N ARG A 114 4.15 -14.66 -1.58
CA ARG A 114 3.48 -13.44 -2.06
C ARG A 114 4.43 -12.33 -2.47
N ILE A 115 5.63 -12.28 -1.90
CA ILE A 115 6.62 -11.26 -2.26
C ILE A 115 6.96 -11.33 -3.76
N ARG A 116 7.11 -12.54 -4.34
CA ARG A 116 7.41 -12.68 -5.77
C ARG A 116 6.37 -12.05 -6.69
N PRO A 117 5.05 -12.36 -6.62
CA PRO A 117 4.04 -11.69 -7.43
C PRO A 117 4.01 -10.18 -7.22
N CYS A 118 4.08 -9.70 -5.96
CA CYS A 118 4.06 -8.27 -5.67
C CYS A 118 5.28 -7.54 -6.24
N LEU A 119 6.48 -8.14 -6.19
CA LEU A 119 7.67 -7.58 -6.83
C LEU A 119 7.52 -7.52 -8.36
N MET A 120 6.91 -8.54 -8.96
CA MET A 120 6.68 -8.54 -10.41
C MET A 120 5.70 -7.45 -10.82
N THR A 121 4.59 -7.26 -10.10
CA THR A 121 3.62 -6.18 -10.40
C THR A 121 4.24 -4.80 -10.24
N SER A 122 4.98 -4.57 -9.16
CA SER A 122 5.67 -3.31 -8.91
C SER A 122 6.73 -3.01 -9.97
N ALA A 123 7.56 -4.00 -10.33
CA ALA A 123 8.57 -3.86 -11.36
C ALA A 123 7.93 -3.58 -12.73
N THR A 124 6.88 -4.32 -13.09
CA THR A 124 6.16 -4.12 -14.35
C THR A 124 5.55 -2.74 -14.45
N THR A 125 4.95 -2.24 -13.35
CA THR A 125 4.37 -0.89 -13.30
C THR A 125 5.43 0.19 -13.47
N ILE A 126 6.58 0.06 -12.80
CA ILE A 126 7.71 1.01 -12.93
C ILE A 126 8.23 1.01 -14.37
N ILE A 127 8.45 -0.18 -14.98
CA ILE A 127 8.92 -0.30 -16.35
C ILE A 127 7.90 0.28 -17.35
N ALA A 128 6.61 0.05 -17.14
CA ALA A 128 5.54 0.58 -17.99
C ALA A 128 5.47 2.12 -17.94
N LEU A 129 5.83 2.75 -16.82
CA LEU A 129 5.86 4.20 -16.68
C LEU A 129 7.17 4.84 -17.18
N MET A 130 8.24 4.06 -17.37
CA MET A 130 9.53 4.56 -17.88
C MET A 130 9.43 5.32 -19.21
N PRO A 131 8.72 4.84 -20.24
CA PRO A 131 8.57 5.58 -21.49
C PRO A 131 7.92 6.94 -21.30
N ILE A 132 6.98 7.06 -20.35
CA ILE A 132 6.30 8.33 -20.02
C ILE A 132 7.30 9.32 -19.41
N LEU A 133 8.16 8.86 -18.50
CA LEU A 133 9.20 9.68 -17.87
C LEU A 133 10.22 10.19 -18.87
N LEU A 134 10.55 9.39 -19.88
CA LEU A 134 11.52 9.73 -20.92
C LEU A 134 10.90 10.52 -22.08
N SER A 135 9.57 10.58 -22.20
CA SER A 135 8.89 11.25 -23.31
C SER A 135 9.19 12.75 -23.32
N THR A 136 9.42 13.31 -24.53
CA THR A 136 9.66 14.75 -24.75
C THR A 136 8.60 15.38 -25.67
N GLY A 137 7.53 14.63 -25.97
CA GLY A 137 6.46 15.06 -26.88
C GLY A 137 5.44 16.02 -26.25
N ARG A 138 4.49 16.48 -27.11
CA ARG A 138 3.35 17.29 -26.65
C ARG A 138 2.54 16.50 -25.62
N GLY A 139 2.26 17.11 -24.45
CA GLY A 139 1.55 16.47 -23.33
C GLY A 139 2.48 15.85 -22.28
N SER A 140 3.80 15.80 -22.49
CA SER A 140 4.76 15.34 -21.48
C SER A 140 4.71 16.16 -20.21
N ASP A 141 4.38 17.44 -20.32
CA ASP A 141 4.26 18.39 -19.19
C ASP A 141 3.15 18.01 -18.20
N VAL A 142 2.17 17.21 -18.62
CA VAL A 142 1.09 16.71 -17.76
C VAL A 142 1.34 15.26 -17.34
N MET A 143 1.85 14.43 -18.27
CA MET A 143 2.06 13.01 -18.02
C MET A 143 3.24 12.74 -17.07
N LYS A 144 4.35 13.48 -17.21
CA LYS A 144 5.52 13.31 -16.33
C LYS A 144 5.21 13.61 -14.86
N PRO A 145 4.63 14.77 -14.50
CA PRO A 145 4.30 15.05 -13.10
C PRO A 145 3.30 14.04 -12.49
N MET A 146 2.49 13.37 -13.32
CA MET A 146 1.58 12.32 -12.86
C MET A 146 2.31 10.98 -12.64
N ALA A 147 3.28 10.64 -13.48
CA ALA A 147 4.04 9.40 -13.39
C ALA A 147 5.10 9.39 -12.27
N ILE A 148 5.72 10.54 -12.00
CA ILE A 148 6.82 10.67 -11.01
C ILE A 148 6.41 10.20 -9.61
N PRO A 149 5.32 10.69 -8.98
CA PRO A 149 4.95 10.24 -7.65
C PRO A 149 4.57 8.76 -7.63
N THR A 150 3.99 8.24 -8.71
CA THR A 150 3.64 6.83 -8.82
C THR A 150 4.90 5.95 -8.84
N VAL A 151 5.90 6.29 -9.63
CA VAL A 151 7.17 5.55 -9.70
C VAL A 151 7.93 5.65 -8.38
N GLY A 152 8.03 6.85 -7.80
CA GLY A 152 8.72 7.06 -6.53
C GLY A 152 8.06 6.34 -5.37
N GLY A 153 6.74 6.40 -5.31
CA GLY A 153 5.97 5.69 -4.29
C GLY A 153 6.08 4.17 -4.45
N MET A 154 6.00 3.64 -5.68
CA MET A 154 6.14 2.20 -5.94
C MET A 154 7.52 1.68 -5.55
N ALA A 155 8.59 2.43 -5.79
CA ALA A 155 9.93 2.04 -5.34
C ALA A 155 10.00 1.86 -3.81
N VAL A 156 9.31 2.72 -3.06
CA VAL A 156 9.25 2.63 -1.59
C VAL A 156 8.25 1.56 -1.13
N VAL A 157 7.14 1.35 -1.85
CA VAL A 157 6.18 0.25 -1.57
C VAL A 157 6.87 -1.11 -1.64
N VAL A 158 7.83 -1.31 -2.54
CA VAL A 158 8.66 -2.54 -2.57
C VAL A 158 9.34 -2.80 -1.22
N ILE A 159 9.81 -1.75 -0.55
CA ILE A 159 10.38 -1.87 0.82
C ILE A 159 9.27 -2.16 1.82
N ALA A 160 8.12 -1.51 1.71
CA ALA A 160 6.97 -1.70 2.59
C ALA A 160 6.40 -3.14 2.53
N ILE A 161 6.51 -3.83 1.38
CA ILE A 161 6.12 -5.24 1.21
C ILE A 161 6.83 -6.16 2.22
N PHE A 162 8.06 -5.85 2.59
CA PHE A 162 8.80 -6.59 3.61
C PHE A 162 8.40 -6.19 5.04
N ILE A 163 8.02 -4.93 5.24
CA ILE A 163 7.64 -4.41 6.56
C ILE A 163 6.29 -4.97 7.01
N VAL A 164 5.31 -5.10 6.10
CA VAL A 164 3.96 -5.57 6.43
C VAL A 164 3.94 -6.94 7.09
N PRO A 165 4.59 -8.01 6.55
CA PRO A 165 4.63 -9.31 7.22
C PRO A 165 5.32 -9.25 8.58
N CYS A 166 6.41 -8.47 8.72
CA CYS A 166 7.11 -8.31 10.00
C CYS A 166 6.22 -7.67 11.06
N CYS A 167 5.51 -6.60 10.71
CA CYS A 167 4.56 -5.94 11.61
C CYS A 167 3.39 -6.87 11.98
N TYR A 168 2.88 -7.63 11.02
CA TYR A 168 1.81 -8.59 11.26
C TYR A 168 2.24 -9.71 12.21
N CYS A 169 3.45 -10.23 12.04
CA CYS A 169 4.06 -11.21 12.94
C CYS A 169 4.20 -10.65 14.36
N GLY A 170 4.73 -9.42 14.49
CA GLY A 170 4.84 -8.74 15.79
C GLY A 170 3.50 -8.54 16.49
N LEU A 171 2.45 -8.20 15.74
CA LEU A 171 1.09 -8.10 16.27
C LEU A 171 0.58 -9.45 16.81
N MET A 172 0.81 -10.53 16.07
CA MET A 172 0.40 -11.86 16.49
C MET A 172 1.18 -12.35 17.72
N GLU A 173 2.49 -12.08 17.78
CA GLU A 173 3.32 -12.34 18.97
C GLU A 173 2.82 -11.56 20.20
N LEU A 174 2.46 -10.28 20.04
CA LEU A 174 1.89 -9.45 21.10
C LEU A 174 0.54 -9.98 21.59
N LYS A 175 -0.34 -10.41 20.68
CA LYS A 175 -1.63 -11.00 21.02
C LYS A 175 -1.46 -12.33 21.76
N LEU A 176 -0.54 -13.19 21.34
CA LEU A 176 -0.21 -14.42 22.03
C LEU A 176 0.37 -14.17 23.43
N LYS A 177 1.23 -13.16 23.58
CA LYS A 177 1.85 -12.78 24.85
C LYS A 177 0.84 -12.18 25.85
N TRP A 178 -0.19 -11.47 25.37
CA TRP A 178 -1.23 -10.85 26.17
C TRP A 178 -2.44 -11.76 26.41
N GLY A 179 -2.41 -13.01 25.91
CA GLY A 179 -3.48 -13.98 26.12
C GLY A 179 -4.85 -13.54 25.59
N ILE A 180 -4.87 -12.59 24.64
CA ILE A 180 -6.10 -12.15 24.01
C ILE A 180 -6.58 -13.28 23.11
N LYS A 181 -7.65 -13.95 23.53
CA LYS A 181 -8.36 -14.96 22.74
C LYS A 181 -8.86 -14.29 21.44
N ASP A 182 -8.16 -14.51 20.36
CA ASP A 182 -8.63 -14.13 19.02
C ASP A 182 -9.44 -15.32 18.48
N PRO A 183 -10.67 -15.11 17.98
CA PRO A 183 -11.49 -16.22 17.44
C PRO A 183 -10.81 -16.99 16.30
N ARG A 184 -9.65 -16.53 15.84
CA ARG A 184 -8.80 -17.21 14.85
C ARG A 184 -7.99 -18.38 15.42
N PHE A 185 -7.87 -18.47 16.76
CA PHE A 185 -7.15 -19.55 17.45
C PHE A 185 -8.09 -20.61 18.04
N GLU A 186 -9.41 -20.33 18.09
CA GLU A 186 -10.46 -21.21 18.64
C GLU A 186 -11.50 -21.52 17.56
N GLU A 187 -11.17 -22.33 16.58
CA GLU A 187 -12.18 -23.16 15.91
C GLU A 187 -11.65 -24.58 15.81
N ASN A 188 -12.34 -25.45 16.62
CA ASN A 188 -12.30 -26.89 16.53
C ASN A 188 -12.64 -27.38 15.13
#